data_ee5dc8130ba60813b9d6177cf90f3b2a
#
_entry.id   ee5dc8130ba60813b9d6177cf90f3b2a
#
_cell.length_a   1.000
_cell.length_b   1.000
_cell.length_c   1.000
_cell.angle_alpha   90.00
_cell.angle_beta   90.00
_cell.angle_gamma   90.00
#
_symmetry.space_group_name_H-M   'P 1'
#
loop_
_entity.id
_entity.type
_entity.pdbx_description
1 polymer ?
#
loop_
_entity_poly.entity_id
_entity_poly.type
_entity_poly.pdbx_seq_one_letter_code
_entity_poly.pdbx_strand_id
1 'polypeptide(L)'
;MANRALILYASSTGNTEKLALVFRDVLTEYGWGLDLVHLDEDTDLPGQGIYLDQYDLVLLGSPVISGSPSPLVARHLALVDVDPPRLYSNQMIFPGSLFQPESAPLGIVFVTYSGETFGPSEALPALELETMYLKYLFLNVIGKFACPGRKAPKSTIDLLASDLGLSPDEVAQRIGKYERNPVDPIFDGLSEDTLALLHQAVMDQKNGGAIPVPEEFSQEVWHRDLDARPHSRDLQKARIFLEEILEDYFTSEGLPKQPGSVYTCIG
;
A
#
# COMPACT_ATOMS: atom_id res chain seq x y z
N MET A 1 6.78 -29.27 -10.20
CA MET A 1 5.93 -28.82 -9.08
C MET A 1 5.22 -27.57 -9.57
N ALA A 2 4.01 -27.26 -9.12
CA ALA A 2 3.39 -25.98 -9.46
C ALA A 2 4.15 -24.86 -8.73
N ASN A 3 4.40 -23.74 -9.42
CA ASN A 3 5.00 -22.56 -8.82
C ASN A 3 4.11 -22.00 -7.70
N ARG A 4 4.72 -21.47 -6.65
CA ARG A 4 4.00 -20.89 -5.51
C ARG A 4 4.31 -19.40 -5.38
N ALA A 5 3.28 -18.60 -5.17
CA ALA A 5 3.40 -17.18 -4.91
C ALA A 5 2.81 -16.79 -3.54
N LEU A 6 3.38 -15.75 -2.95
CA LEU A 6 2.87 -15.08 -1.75
C LEU A 6 2.60 -13.63 -2.07
N ILE A 7 1.40 -13.14 -1.75
CA ILE A 7 1.10 -11.71 -1.80
C ILE A 7 0.89 -11.22 -0.37
N LEU A 8 1.79 -10.36 0.09
CA LEU A 8 1.69 -9.64 1.36
C LEU A 8 1.29 -8.20 1.09
N TYR A 9 0.25 -7.70 1.71
CA TYR A 9 -0.13 -6.30 1.49
C TYR A 9 -0.75 -5.65 2.73
N ALA A 10 -0.44 -4.38 2.94
CA ALA A 10 -1.15 -3.51 3.86
C ALA A 10 -2.12 -2.62 3.08
N SER A 11 -3.33 -2.40 3.60
CA SER A 11 -4.31 -1.54 2.93
C SER A 11 -5.30 -0.96 3.95
N SER A 12 -5.30 0.35 4.13
CA SER A 12 -6.24 1.05 5.01
C SER A 12 -7.48 1.56 4.28
N THR A 13 -7.40 1.75 2.96
CA THR A 13 -8.46 2.35 2.13
C THR A 13 -8.98 1.43 1.03
N GLY A 14 -8.49 0.19 0.98
CA GLY A 14 -8.83 -0.79 -0.05
C GLY A 14 -8.11 -0.59 -1.40
N ASN A 15 -7.28 0.45 -1.55
CA ASN A 15 -6.64 0.71 -2.84
C ASN A 15 -5.52 -0.30 -3.15
N THR A 16 -4.63 -0.54 -2.20
CA THR A 16 -3.58 -1.57 -2.33
C THR A 16 -4.19 -2.97 -2.45
N GLU A 17 -5.29 -3.23 -1.73
CA GLU A 17 -6.04 -4.48 -1.83
C GLU A 17 -6.55 -4.73 -3.26
N LYS A 18 -7.09 -3.70 -3.95
CA LYS A 18 -7.52 -3.84 -5.35
C LYS A 18 -6.40 -4.34 -6.25
N LEU A 19 -5.17 -3.82 -6.07
CA LEU A 19 -4.00 -4.29 -6.81
C LEU A 19 -3.62 -5.72 -6.44
N ALA A 20 -3.60 -6.03 -5.14
CA ALA A 20 -3.31 -7.38 -4.66
C ALA A 20 -4.29 -8.42 -5.24
N LEU A 21 -5.57 -8.06 -5.34
CA LEU A 21 -6.59 -8.91 -5.95
C LEU A 21 -6.38 -9.11 -7.45
N VAL A 22 -5.98 -8.08 -8.20
CA VAL A 22 -5.62 -8.22 -9.63
C VAL A 22 -4.43 -9.15 -9.78
N PHE A 23 -3.39 -8.99 -9.00
CA PHE A 23 -2.22 -9.87 -9.04
C PHE A 23 -2.56 -11.32 -8.67
N ARG A 24 -3.43 -11.51 -7.68
CA ARG A 24 -3.99 -12.83 -7.34
C ARG A 24 -4.67 -13.48 -8.55
N ASP A 25 -5.53 -12.73 -9.22
CA ASP A 25 -6.32 -13.26 -10.35
C ASP A 25 -5.39 -13.66 -11.51
N VAL A 26 -4.38 -12.83 -11.84
CA VAL A 26 -3.36 -13.16 -12.85
C VAL A 26 -2.61 -14.44 -12.48
N LEU A 27 -2.06 -14.52 -11.24
CA LEU A 27 -1.33 -15.70 -10.81
C LEU A 27 -2.19 -16.97 -10.84
N THR A 28 -3.45 -16.85 -10.45
CA THR A 28 -4.40 -17.97 -10.50
C THR A 28 -4.66 -18.44 -11.95
N GLU A 29 -4.82 -17.51 -12.90
CA GLU A 29 -4.98 -17.81 -14.32
C GLU A 29 -3.75 -18.51 -14.93
N TYR A 30 -2.55 -18.18 -14.43
CA TYR A 30 -1.29 -18.85 -14.80
C TYR A 30 -1.05 -20.17 -14.05
N GLY A 31 -1.99 -20.60 -13.20
CA GLY A 31 -1.94 -21.89 -12.51
C GLY A 31 -1.00 -21.94 -11.30
N TRP A 32 -0.68 -20.80 -10.69
CA TRP A 32 0.15 -20.74 -9.49
C TRP A 32 -0.62 -21.14 -8.24
N GLY A 33 0.06 -21.84 -7.33
CA GLY A 33 -0.40 -21.97 -5.94
C GLY A 33 -0.17 -20.62 -5.23
N LEU A 34 -1.16 -20.13 -4.47
CA LEU A 34 -1.13 -18.77 -3.97
C LEU A 34 -1.59 -18.65 -2.52
N ASP A 35 -0.81 -17.90 -1.73
CA ASP A 35 -1.23 -17.37 -0.44
C ASP A 35 -1.36 -15.84 -0.53
N LEU A 36 -2.50 -15.30 -0.08
CA LEU A 36 -2.80 -13.87 -0.06
C LEU A 36 -3.02 -13.43 1.39
N VAL A 37 -2.18 -12.54 1.89
CA VAL A 37 -2.22 -12.10 3.30
C VAL A 37 -2.34 -10.60 3.40
N HIS A 38 -3.40 -10.14 4.05
CA HIS A 38 -3.55 -8.76 4.48
C HIS A 38 -2.75 -8.56 5.78
N LEU A 39 -1.84 -7.62 5.79
CA LEU A 39 -1.03 -7.26 6.96
C LEU A 39 -1.80 -6.26 7.82
N ASP A 40 -2.14 -6.65 9.03
CA ASP A 40 -2.72 -5.82 10.08
C ASP A 40 -1.91 -5.94 11.38
N GLU A 41 -2.39 -5.38 12.47
CA GLU A 41 -1.67 -5.39 13.74
C GLU A 41 -1.57 -6.78 14.38
N ASP A 42 -2.52 -7.65 14.08
CA ASP A 42 -2.68 -9.00 14.66
C ASP A 42 -2.09 -10.10 13.76
N THR A 43 -1.58 -9.76 12.59
CA THR A 43 -1.01 -10.72 11.64
C THR A 43 0.23 -11.40 12.23
N ASP A 44 0.24 -12.73 12.26
CA ASP A 44 1.36 -13.57 12.68
C ASP A 44 1.75 -14.51 11.54
N LEU A 45 2.68 -14.09 10.68
CA LEU A 45 3.12 -14.87 9.53
C LEU A 45 3.73 -16.22 9.94
N PRO A 46 4.68 -16.30 10.90
CA PRO A 46 5.21 -17.57 11.38
C PRO A 46 4.15 -18.48 12.00
N GLY A 47 3.22 -17.92 12.82
CA GLY A 47 2.13 -18.68 13.43
C GLY A 47 1.15 -19.25 12.40
N GLN A 48 1.04 -18.63 11.23
CA GLN A 48 0.27 -19.11 10.08
C GLN A 48 1.07 -20.09 9.21
N GLY A 49 2.33 -20.38 9.56
CA GLY A 49 3.21 -21.26 8.79
C GLY A 49 3.72 -20.66 7.49
N ILE A 50 3.73 -19.33 7.37
CA ILE A 50 4.17 -18.61 6.19
C ILE A 50 5.66 -18.28 6.33
N TYR A 51 6.47 -18.89 5.46
CA TYR A 51 7.92 -18.68 5.37
C TYR A 51 8.28 -18.35 3.93
N LEU A 52 9.06 -17.30 3.72
CA LEU A 52 9.35 -16.78 2.38
C LEU A 52 10.08 -17.77 1.46
N ASP A 53 10.89 -18.64 2.01
CA ASP A 53 11.64 -19.69 1.30
C ASP A 53 10.75 -20.80 0.70
N GLN A 54 9.46 -20.80 1.01
CA GLN A 54 8.49 -21.75 0.45
C GLN A 54 7.86 -21.28 -0.85
N TYR A 55 8.19 -20.06 -1.30
CA TYR A 55 7.61 -19.42 -2.46
C TYR A 55 8.65 -19.12 -3.53
N ASP A 56 8.24 -19.25 -4.79
CA ASP A 56 9.07 -18.88 -5.94
C ASP A 56 8.97 -17.37 -6.24
N LEU A 57 7.85 -16.76 -5.86
CA LEU A 57 7.56 -15.34 -6.07
C LEU A 57 6.86 -14.73 -4.84
N VAL A 58 7.38 -13.61 -4.37
CA VAL A 58 6.77 -12.82 -3.29
C VAL A 58 6.43 -11.42 -3.79
N LEU A 59 5.16 -11.05 -3.68
CA LEU A 59 4.69 -9.69 -3.96
C LEU A 59 4.45 -8.97 -2.63
N LEU A 60 5.03 -7.79 -2.49
CA LEU A 60 4.89 -6.94 -1.30
C LEU A 60 4.22 -5.64 -1.68
N GLY A 61 3.15 -5.27 -0.98
CA GLY A 61 2.39 -4.07 -1.30
C GLY A 61 1.97 -3.22 -0.12
N SER A 62 2.01 -1.90 -0.28
CA SER A 62 1.50 -0.97 0.73
C SER A 62 0.98 0.36 0.15
N PRO A 63 0.19 1.12 0.93
CA PRO A 63 -0.02 2.52 0.65
C PRO A 63 1.24 3.32 0.97
N VAL A 64 1.46 4.40 0.22
CA VAL A 64 2.47 5.42 0.53
C VAL A 64 1.91 6.35 1.60
N ILE A 65 2.61 6.43 2.74
CA ILE A 65 2.26 7.29 3.86
C ILE A 65 3.44 8.23 4.10
N SER A 66 3.26 9.51 3.80
CA SER A 66 4.33 10.53 3.93
C SER A 66 5.64 10.12 3.23
N GLY A 67 5.56 9.56 2.02
CA GLY A 67 6.70 9.12 1.23
C GLY A 67 7.29 7.77 1.63
N SER A 68 6.74 7.10 2.63
CA SER A 68 7.20 5.80 3.12
C SER A 68 6.13 4.71 2.93
N PRO A 69 6.49 3.43 2.88
CA PRO A 69 5.50 2.36 2.95
C PRO A 69 4.83 2.32 4.33
N SER A 70 3.71 1.61 4.41
CA SER A 70 3.01 1.40 5.69
C SER A 70 3.97 0.84 6.75
N PRO A 71 3.95 1.36 8.00
CA PRO A 71 4.73 0.80 9.10
C PRO A 71 4.47 -0.69 9.36
N LEU A 72 3.28 -1.19 9.02
CA LEU A 72 2.94 -2.60 9.13
C LEU A 72 3.86 -3.48 8.29
N VAL A 73 4.25 -3.03 7.08
CA VAL A 73 5.19 -3.76 6.23
C VAL A 73 6.52 -3.98 6.95
N ALA A 74 7.14 -2.92 7.46
CA ALA A 74 8.41 -3.01 8.16
C ALA A 74 8.30 -3.90 9.42
N ARG A 75 7.22 -3.76 10.18
CA ARG A 75 6.96 -4.53 11.40
C ARG A 75 6.91 -6.03 11.13
N HIS A 76 6.11 -6.44 10.14
CA HIS A 76 5.92 -7.87 9.87
C HIS A 76 7.12 -8.50 9.18
N LEU A 77 7.78 -7.79 8.26
CA LEU A 77 8.98 -8.31 7.61
C LEU A 77 10.17 -8.45 8.59
N ALA A 78 10.24 -7.62 9.63
CA ALA A 78 11.25 -7.78 10.69
C ALA A 78 11.03 -9.04 11.53
N LEU A 79 9.82 -9.62 11.53
CA LEU A 79 9.47 -10.85 12.27
C LEU A 79 9.57 -12.11 11.41
N VAL A 80 9.76 -11.96 10.09
CA VAL A 80 9.94 -13.11 9.21
C VAL A 80 11.32 -13.70 9.47
N ASP A 81 11.32 -14.90 10.01
CA ASP A 81 12.55 -15.66 10.19
C ASP A 81 12.97 -16.23 8.84
N VAL A 82 14.04 -15.68 8.30
CA VAL A 82 14.70 -16.23 7.13
C VAL A 82 15.76 -17.18 7.65
N ASP A 83 15.60 -18.50 7.43
CA ASP A 83 16.61 -19.46 7.79
C ASP A 83 17.85 -19.32 6.87
N PRO A 84 18.86 -18.52 7.26
CA PRO A 84 20.04 -18.27 6.43
C PRO A 84 20.83 -19.54 6.08
N PRO A 85 20.87 -20.60 6.96
CA PRO A 85 21.67 -21.78 6.69
C PRO A 85 21.21 -22.61 5.49
N ARG A 86 19.93 -22.58 5.13
CA ARG A 86 19.44 -23.34 3.97
C ARG A 86 19.86 -22.74 2.64
N LEU A 87 19.98 -21.42 2.58
CA LEU A 87 20.35 -20.70 1.36
C LEU A 87 21.87 -20.54 1.20
N TYR A 88 22.66 -20.63 2.31
CA TYR A 88 24.06 -20.15 2.30
C TYR A 88 25.04 -21.03 3.06
N SER A 89 24.97 -22.33 2.92
CA SER A 89 25.79 -23.28 3.72
C SER A 89 27.31 -23.05 3.67
N ASN A 90 27.83 -22.15 2.82
CA ASN A 90 29.28 -21.94 2.70
C ASN A 90 29.76 -20.50 2.38
N GLN A 91 28.91 -19.47 2.40
CA GLN A 91 29.35 -18.09 2.13
C GLN A 91 28.75 -17.12 3.14
N MET A 92 29.60 -16.34 3.81
CA MET A 92 29.16 -15.19 4.59
C MET A 92 28.67 -14.12 3.62
N ILE A 93 27.36 -14.05 3.38
CA ILE A 93 26.75 -13.02 2.56
C ILE A 93 26.23 -11.96 3.52
N PHE A 94 26.80 -10.75 3.42
CA PHE A 94 26.28 -9.61 4.16
C PHE A 94 24.95 -9.15 3.55
N PRO A 95 23.96 -8.79 4.38
CA PRO A 95 22.75 -8.15 3.90
C PRO A 95 23.12 -6.96 2.99
N GLY A 96 22.55 -6.90 1.78
CA GLY A 96 22.90 -5.88 0.78
C GLY A 96 24.08 -6.22 -0.13
N SER A 97 24.66 -7.42 -0.05
CA SER A 97 25.62 -7.88 -1.05
C SER A 97 24.92 -8.02 -2.42
N LEU A 98 25.63 -7.65 -3.49
CA LEU A 98 25.15 -7.80 -4.88
C LEU A 98 25.04 -9.28 -5.31
N PHE A 99 25.46 -10.20 -4.49
CA PHE A 99 25.39 -11.64 -4.74
C PHE A 99 24.11 -12.21 -4.13
N GLN A 100 23.09 -12.30 -4.96
CA GLN A 100 21.91 -13.12 -4.64
C GLN A 100 22.09 -14.49 -5.29
N PRO A 101 21.77 -15.58 -4.58
CA PRO A 101 21.82 -16.91 -5.18
C PRO A 101 20.86 -16.98 -6.37
N GLU A 102 21.24 -17.72 -7.41
CA GLU A 102 20.38 -17.97 -8.57
C GLU A 102 19.04 -18.64 -8.19
N SER A 103 19.00 -19.29 -7.02
CA SER A 103 17.82 -19.96 -6.45
C SER A 103 17.03 -19.09 -5.46
N ALA A 104 17.37 -17.81 -5.30
CA ALA A 104 16.62 -16.94 -4.38
C ALA A 104 15.20 -16.71 -4.90
N PRO A 105 14.18 -16.64 -4.01
CA PRO A 105 12.84 -16.25 -4.42
C PRO A 105 12.82 -14.91 -5.13
N LEU A 106 11.97 -14.78 -6.14
CA LEU A 106 11.78 -13.52 -6.83
C LEU A 106 10.87 -12.59 -6.05
N GLY A 107 11.10 -11.29 -6.16
CA GLY A 107 10.33 -10.27 -5.46
C GLY A 107 9.72 -9.23 -6.41
N ILE A 108 8.50 -8.82 -6.12
CA ILE A 108 7.84 -7.66 -6.75
C ILE A 108 7.36 -6.75 -5.63
N VAL A 109 7.60 -5.46 -5.76
CA VAL A 109 7.04 -4.45 -4.85
C VAL A 109 5.98 -3.61 -5.56
N PHE A 110 4.91 -3.27 -4.85
CA PHE A 110 3.86 -2.44 -5.42
C PHE A 110 3.25 -1.48 -4.39
N VAL A 111 3.04 -0.23 -4.80
CA VAL A 111 2.50 0.78 -3.90
C VAL A 111 1.31 1.53 -4.52
N THR A 112 0.44 2.03 -3.63
CA THR A 112 -0.57 3.02 -4.00
C THR A 112 -0.25 4.36 -3.35
N TYR A 113 -0.32 5.45 -4.10
CA TYR A 113 0.04 6.81 -3.65
C TYR A 113 -1.07 7.81 -3.97
N SER A 114 -1.16 8.91 -3.20
CA SER A 114 -2.21 9.91 -3.41
C SER A 114 -1.96 10.78 -4.65
N GLY A 115 -0.72 11.10 -4.93
CA GLY A 115 -0.32 11.96 -6.05
C GLY A 115 -0.65 13.44 -5.85
N GLU A 116 -1.14 13.84 -4.69
CA GLU A 116 -1.61 15.21 -4.44
C GLU A 116 -0.49 16.26 -4.42
N THR A 117 0.67 15.90 -3.89
CA THR A 117 1.76 16.87 -3.66
C THR A 117 2.81 16.82 -4.76
N PHE A 118 3.30 15.64 -5.10
CA PHE A 118 4.41 15.44 -6.02
C PHE A 118 4.07 14.47 -7.17
N GLY A 119 2.79 14.14 -7.36
CA GLY A 119 2.36 13.20 -8.39
C GLY A 119 3.05 11.85 -8.26
N PRO A 120 3.45 11.21 -9.38
CA PRO A 120 4.08 9.89 -9.37
C PRO A 120 5.37 9.80 -8.54
N SER A 121 6.05 10.93 -8.31
CA SER A 121 7.30 10.97 -7.53
C SER A 121 7.11 10.59 -6.06
N GLU A 122 5.89 10.68 -5.52
CA GLU A 122 5.56 10.25 -4.16
C GLU A 122 5.81 8.76 -3.92
N ALA A 123 5.69 7.96 -4.97
CA ALA A 123 5.84 6.50 -4.89
C ALA A 123 7.30 6.04 -4.78
N LEU A 124 8.25 6.81 -5.32
CA LEU A 124 9.63 6.37 -5.46
C LEU A 124 10.31 5.99 -4.14
N PRO A 125 10.26 6.81 -3.07
CA PRO A 125 10.89 6.46 -1.81
C PRO A 125 10.32 5.19 -1.19
N ALA A 126 8.99 5.00 -1.26
CA ALA A 126 8.33 3.82 -0.72
C ALA A 126 8.72 2.56 -1.50
N LEU A 127 8.74 2.61 -2.83
CA LEU A 127 9.20 1.49 -3.68
C LEU A 127 10.64 1.10 -3.37
N GLU A 128 11.54 2.08 -3.16
CA GLU A 128 12.93 1.78 -2.83
C GLU A 128 13.06 1.16 -1.45
N LEU A 129 12.31 1.63 -0.46
CA LEU A 129 12.31 1.06 0.89
C LEU A 129 11.77 -0.38 0.88
N GLU A 130 10.65 -0.66 0.20
CA GLU A 130 10.14 -2.03 0.08
C GLU A 130 11.13 -2.93 -0.68
N THR A 131 11.76 -2.40 -1.73
CA THR A 131 12.84 -3.11 -2.44
C THR A 131 13.98 -3.46 -1.48
N MET A 132 14.39 -2.54 -0.61
CA MET A 132 15.40 -2.81 0.40
C MET A 132 14.95 -3.90 1.37
N TYR A 133 13.71 -3.86 1.85
CA TYR A 133 13.19 -4.90 2.76
C TYR A 133 13.25 -6.28 2.12
N LEU A 134 12.77 -6.45 0.89
CA LEU A 134 12.85 -7.74 0.20
C LEU A 134 14.30 -8.18 -0.04
N LYS A 135 15.20 -7.27 -0.40
CA LYS A 135 16.64 -7.59 -0.56
C LYS A 135 17.30 -7.98 0.76
N TYR A 136 16.91 -7.38 1.87
CA TYR A 136 17.37 -7.79 3.21
C TYR A 136 16.94 -9.21 3.55
N LEU A 137 15.79 -9.64 3.04
CA LEU A 137 15.27 -10.99 3.17
C LEU A 137 15.77 -11.91 2.03
N PHE A 138 16.80 -11.50 1.31
CA PHE A 138 17.47 -12.23 0.23
C PHE A 138 16.61 -12.54 -0.99
N LEU A 139 15.54 -11.78 -1.24
CA LEU A 139 14.77 -11.90 -2.46
C LEU A 139 15.40 -11.10 -3.61
N ASN A 140 15.30 -11.65 -4.81
CA ASN A 140 15.71 -10.96 -6.03
C ASN A 140 14.55 -10.13 -6.57
N VAL A 141 14.58 -8.81 -6.36
CA VAL A 141 13.49 -7.91 -6.80
C VAL A 141 13.59 -7.66 -8.31
N ILE A 142 12.57 -8.14 -9.03
CA ILE A 142 12.46 -8.09 -10.48
C ILE A 142 11.41 -7.11 -10.98
N GLY A 143 10.53 -6.61 -10.12
CA GLY A 143 9.47 -5.69 -10.53
C GLY A 143 9.11 -4.66 -9.46
N LYS A 144 8.77 -3.44 -9.95
CA LYS A 144 8.27 -2.33 -9.13
C LYS A 144 7.05 -1.73 -9.82
N PHE A 145 5.94 -1.66 -9.12
CA PHE A 145 4.71 -1.09 -9.64
C PHE A 145 4.17 -0.01 -8.71
N ALA A 146 3.79 1.14 -9.27
CA ALA A 146 3.11 2.19 -8.52
C ALA A 146 1.85 2.65 -9.23
N CYS A 147 0.79 2.83 -8.47
CA CYS A 147 -0.51 3.23 -8.97
C CYS A 147 -1.08 4.35 -8.11
N PRO A 148 -1.66 5.40 -8.70
CA PRO A 148 -2.44 6.37 -7.95
C PRO A 148 -3.60 5.68 -7.24
N GLY A 149 -3.83 6.05 -5.99
CA GLY A 149 -4.93 5.57 -5.18
C GLY A 149 -5.71 6.74 -4.60
N ARG A 150 -7.01 6.54 -4.39
CA ARG A 150 -7.82 7.53 -3.69
C ARG A 150 -7.25 7.74 -2.30
N LYS A 151 -6.97 9.00 -1.93
CA LYS A 151 -6.85 9.35 -0.52
C LYS A 151 -8.21 9.07 0.12
N ALA A 152 -8.25 8.29 1.20
CA ALA A 152 -9.47 8.27 1.99
C ALA A 152 -9.77 9.72 2.37
N PRO A 153 -10.94 10.26 2.02
CA PRO A 153 -11.32 11.53 2.58
C PRO A 153 -11.30 11.28 4.10
N LYS A 154 -10.33 11.88 4.80
CA LYS A 154 -10.49 12.01 6.23
C LYS A 154 -11.75 12.86 6.36
N SER A 155 -12.84 12.22 6.75
CA SER A 155 -14.05 12.98 7.03
C SER A 155 -13.67 14.02 8.07
N THR A 156 -14.29 15.17 8.06
CA THR A 156 -14.09 16.18 9.11
C THR A 156 -14.28 15.55 10.50
N ILE A 157 -15.12 14.52 10.58
CA ILE A 157 -15.33 13.70 11.78
C ILE A 157 -14.06 12.94 12.16
N ASP A 158 -13.35 12.31 11.23
CA ASP A 158 -12.12 11.56 11.54
C ASP A 158 -10.96 12.49 11.95
N LEU A 159 -10.88 13.67 11.34
CA LEU A 159 -9.94 14.71 11.75
C LEU A 159 -10.21 15.18 13.17
N LEU A 160 -11.47 15.47 13.49
CA LEU A 160 -11.89 15.87 14.82
C LEU A 160 -11.70 14.73 15.84
N ALA A 161 -11.98 13.48 15.47
CA ALA A 161 -11.75 12.32 16.31
C ALA A 161 -10.29 12.19 16.72
N SER A 162 -9.39 12.36 15.76
CA SER A 162 -7.94 12.35 16.00
C SER A 162 -7.47 13.51 16.87
N ASP A 163 -7.96 14.72 16.61
CA ASP A 163 -7.54 15.95 17.31
C ASP A 163 -8.06 15.97 18.78
N LEU A 164 -9.28 15.50 18.98
CA LEU A 164 -9.93 15.49 20.29
C LEU A 164 -9.68 14.20 21.10
N GLY A 165 -9.06 13.17 20.50
CA GLY A 165 -8.88 11.86 21.14
C GLY A 165 -10.21 11.16 21.45
N LEU A 166 -11.22 11.33 20.58
CA LEU A 166 -12.58 10.81 20.74
C LEU A 166 -12.91 9.77 19.66
N SER A 167 -13.89 8.93 19.94
CA SER A 167 -14.49 8.07 18.91
C SER A 167 -15.33 8.89 17.92
N PRO A 168 -15.53 8.41 16.66
CA PRO A 168 -16.39 9.06 15.68
C PRO A 168 -17.81 9.36 16.18
N ASP A 169 -18.39 8.47 16.99
CA ASP A 169 -19.73 8.66 17.56
C ASP A 169 -19.77 9.79 18.58
N GLU A 170 -18.75 9.91 19.43
CA GLU A 170 -18.62 11.03 20.37
C GLU A 170 -18.39 12.35 19.66
N VAL A 171 -17.64 12.34 18.56
CA VAL A 171 -17.48 13.51 17.69
C VAL A 171 -18.81 13.92 17.07
N ALA A 172 -19.57 12.98 16.53
CA ALA A 172 -20.90 13.27 15.96
C ALA A 172 -21.85 13.92 17.01
N GLN A 173 -21.80 13.44 18.26
CA GLN A 173 -22.54 14.06 19.34
C GLN A 173 -22.05 15.48 19.67
N ARG A 174 -20.75 15.73 19.65
CA ARG A 174 -20.16 17.07 19.83
C ARG A 174 -20.53 18.02 18.73
N ILE A 175 -20.49 17.58 17.46
CA ILE A 175 -20.93 18.38 16.30
C ILE A 175 -22.39 18.82 16.49
N GLY A 176 -23.29 17.89 16.83
CA GLY A 176 -24.69 18.21 17.10
C GLY A 176 -24.89 19.13 18.30
N LYS A 177 -23.97 19.12 19.28
CA LYS A 177 -23.98 20.04 20.41
C LYS A 177 -23.50 21.43 20.00
N TYR A 178 -22.40 21.51 19.25
CA TYR A 178 -21.84 22.74 18.71
C TYR A 178 -22.84 23.47 17.78
N GLU A 179 -23.55 22.73 16.93
CA GLU A 179 -24.58 23.30 16.06
C GLU A 179 -25.69 23.99 16.86
N ARG A 180 -26.12 23.41 17.97
CA ARG A 180 -27.19 23.96 18.82
C ARG A 180 -26.74 25.08 19.72
N ASN A 181 -25.52 25.02 20.22
CA ASN A 181 -24.96 26.00 21.15
C ASN A 181 -23.42 26.08 21.02
N PRO A 182 -22.89 26.87 20.06
CA PRO A 182 -21.46 27.01 19.82
C PRO A 182 -20.68 27.67 20.98
N VAL A 183 -21.40 28.31 21.91
CA VAL A 183 -20.81 28.96 23.10
C VAL A 183 -20.91 28.10 24.37
N ASP A 184 -21.20 26.78 24.21
CA ASP A 184 -21.24 25.88 25.37
C ASP A 184 -19.83 25.75 25.96
N PRO A 185 -19.67 25.85 27.28
CA PRO A 185 -18.38 25.75 27.98
C PRO A 185 -17.57 24.48 27.67
N ILE A 186 -18.19 23.43 27.12
CA ILE A 186 -17.50 22.21 26.71
C ILE A 186 -16.52 22.47 25.56
N PHE A 187 -16.65 23.59 24.86
CA PHE A 187 -15.78 24.01 23.74
C PHE A 187 -14.71 25.03 24.21
N ASP A 188 -14.77 25.49 25.46
CA ASP A 188 -13.77 26.37 26.01
C ASP A 188 -12.40 25.66 26.03
N GLY A 189 -11.36 26.38 25.58
CA GLY A 189 -10.00 25.85 25.52
C GLY A 189 -9.67 25.02 24.30
N LEU A 190 -10.59 24.79 23.36
CA LEU A 190 -10.26 24.23 22.05
C LEU A 190 -9.44 25.23 21.22
N SER A 191 -8.53 24.72 20.39
CA SER A 191 -7.77 25.53 19.45
C SER A 191 -8.68 26.17 18.40
N GLU A 192 -8.23 27.28 17.80
CA GLU A 192 -8.94 27.91 16.69
C GLU A 192 -9.13 26.95 15.51
N ASP A 193 -8.13 26.10 15.25
CA ASP A 193 -8.17 25.09 14.19
C ASP A 193 -9.23 24.03 14.48
N THR A 194 -9.32 23.56 15.73
CA THR A 194 -10.36 22.58 16.17
C THR A 194 -11.76 23.17 16.08
N LEU A 195 -11.93 24.45 16.45
CA LEU A 195 -13.21 25.17 16.31
C LEU A 195 -13.60 25.35 14.83
N ALA A 196 -12.63 25.66 13.96
CA ALA A 196 -12.85 25.74 12.53
C ALA A 196 -13.30 24.40 11.93
N LEU A 197 -12.67 23.29 12.36
CA LEU A 197 -13.09 21.94 11.96
C LEU A 197 -14.50 21.59 12.45
N LEU A 198 -14.87 21.96 13.68
CA LEU A 198 -16.24 21.78 14.19
C LEU A 198 -17.25 22.56 13.36
N HIS A 199 -16.93 23.82 13.06
CA HIS A 199 -17.79 24.65 12.19
C HIS A 199 -17.95 24.02 10.80
N GLN A 200 -16.86 23.58 10.20
CA GLN A 200 -16.86 22.89 8.91
C GLN A 200 -17.70 21.62 8.95
N ALA A 201 -17.59 20.80 10.00
CA ALA A 201 -18.38 19.58 10.15
C ALA A 201 -19.89 19.85 10.22
N VAL A 202 -20.29 20.94 10.89
CA VAL A 202 -21.71 21.38 10.90
C VAL A 202 -22.16 21.77 9.50
N MET A 203 -21.32 22.51 8.76
CA MET A 203 -21.65 22.91 7.39
C MET A 203 -21.73 21.71 6.44
N ASP A 204 -20.84 20.75 6.59
CA ASP A 204 -20.85 19.50 5.81
C ASP A 204 -22.13 18.70 6.05
N GLN A 205 -22.58 18.60 7.32
CA GLN A 205 -23.86 17.94 7.64
C GLN A 205 -25.06 18.67 7.01
N LYS A 206 -25.07 20.00 7.03
CA LYS A 206 -26.16 20.82 6.44
C LYS A 206 -26.21 20.70 4.92
N ASN A 207 -25.06 20.55 4.28
CA ASN A 207 -24.95 20.49 2.83
C ASN A 207 -25.02 19.05 2.27
N GLY A 208 -25.42 18.07 3.10
CA GLY A 208 -25.55 16.68 2.67
C GLY A 208 -24.20 16.00 2.37
N GLY A 209 -23.13 16.47 3.02
CA GLY A 209 -21.79 15.89 2.92
C GLY A 209 -21.01 16.27 1.64
N ALA A 210 -21.55 17.14 0.80
CA ALA A 210 -20.85 17.67 -0.36
C ALA A 210 -20.39 19.11 -0.10
N ILE A 211 -19.08 19.33 0.05
CA ILE A 211 -18.51 20.68 0.01
C ILE A 211 -18.51 21.11 -1.46
N PRO A 212 -19.16 22.22 -1.82
CA PRO A 212 -18.92 22.82 -3.14
C PRO A 212 -17.47 23.32 -3.15
N VAL A 213 -16.62 22.68 -3.94
CA VAL A 213 -15.30 23.22 -4.24
C VAL A 213 -15.50 24.49 -5.06
N PRO A 214 -14.88 25.62 -4.70
CA PRO A 214 -15.01 26.85 -5.48
C PRO A 214 -14.56 26.61 -6.93
N GLU A 215 -15.34 27.10 -7.88
CA GLU A 215 -15.16 26.94 -9.34
C GLU A 215 -13.81 27.45 -9.90
N GLU A 216 -13.01 28.11 -9.06
CA GLU A 216 -11.74 28.75 -9.46
C GLU A 216 -10.53 27.80 -9.52
N PHE A 217 -10.66 26.55 -9.07
CA PHE A 217 -9.57 25.59 -9.14
C PHE A 217 -9.76 24.66 -10.33
N SER A 218 -9.09 24.98 -11.45
CA SER A 218 -8.91 24.08 -12.61
C SER A 218 -8.20 22.75 -12.29
N GLN A 219 -8.00 22.43 -11.02
CA GLN A 219 -7.60 21.14 -10.47
C GLN A 219 -8.77 20.12 -10.43
N GLU A 220 -10.01 20.55 -10.70
CA GLU A 220 -11.20 19.69 -10.59
C GLU A 220 -11.11 18.40 -11.42
N VAL A 221 -10.54 18.47 -12.61
CA VAL A 221 -10.42 17.31 -13.50
C VAL A 221 -9.43 16.29 -12.90
N TRP A 222 -8.33 16.76 -12.34
CA TRP A 222 -7.31 15.94 -11.71
C TRP A 222 -7.82 15.31 -10.41
N HIS A 223 -8.50 16.06 -9.56
CA HIS A 223 -9.07 15.53 -8.32
C HIS A 223 -10.20 14.52 -8.57
N ARG A 224 -11.08 14.75 -9.54
CA ARG A 224 -12.12 13.78 -9.93
C ARG A 224 -11.51 12.48 -10.46
N ASP A 225 -10.42 12.57 -11.21
CA ASP A 225 -9.71 11.37 -11.69
C ASP A 225 -9.06 10.63 -10.52
N LEU A 226 -8.46 11.33 -9.56
CA LEU A 226 -7.88 10.72 -8.35
C LEU A 226 -8.94 10.06 -7.44
N ASP A 227 -10.13 10.65 -7.33
CA ASP A 227 -11.21 10.10 -6.50
C ASP A 227 -11.72 8.74 -6.97
N ALA A 228 -11.54 8.42 -8.24
CA ALA A 228 -11.93 7.13 -8.81
C ALA A 228 -10.80 6.09 -8.81
N ARG A 229 -9.57 6.47 -8.46
CA ARG A 229 -8.39 5.60 -8.57
C ARG A 229 -8.20 4.63 -7.39
N PRO A 230 -7.63 3.44 -7.59
CA PRO A 230 -7.32 2.89 -8.92
C PRO A 230 -8.60 2.56 -9.69
N HIS A 231 -8.70 3.03 -10.93
CA HIS A 231 -9.82 2.70 -11.82
C HIS A 231 -9.45 1.53 -12.77
N SER A 232 -10.37 1.11 -13.62
CA SER A 232 -10.19 -0.06 -14.49
C SER A 232 -8.92 0.01 -15.34
N ARG A 233 -8.52 1.19 -15.82
CA ARG A 233 -7.30 1.38 -16.62
C ARG A 233 -6.02 1.14 -15.80
N ASP A 234 -6.00 1.56 -14.55
CA ASP A 234 -4.86 1.33 -13.65
C ASP A 234 -4.73 -0.15 -13.31
N LEU A 235 -5.86 -0.80 -13.03
CA LEU A 235 -5.91 -2.24 -12.77
C LEU A 235 -5.49 -3.06 -14.00
N GLN A 236 -5.84 -2.60 -15.21
CA GLN A 236 -5.38 -3.21 -16.45
C GLN A 236 -3.85 -3.07 -16.63
N LYS A 237 -3.27 -1.91 -16.29
CA LYS A 237 -1.80 -1.75 -16.30
C LYS A 237 -1.12 -2.69 -15.30
N ALA A 238 -1.68 -2.86 -14.10
CA ALA A 238 -1.18 -3.79 -13.10
C ALA A 238 -1.19 -5.22 -13.63
N ARG A 239 -2.28 -5.61 -14.30
CA ARG A 239 -2.41 -6.91 -14.93
C ARG A 239 -1.32 -7.14 -15.98
N ILE A 240 -1.20 -6.24 -16.95
CA ILE A 240 -0.19 -6.33 -18.03
C ILE A 240 1.23 -6.39 -17.44
N PHE A 241 1.52 -5.56 -16.43
CA PHE A 241 2.82 -5.56 -15.76
C PHE A 241 3.19 -6.92 -15.19
N LEU A 242 2.27 -7.61 -14.53
CA LEU A 242 2.55 -8.92 -13.96
C LEU A 242 2.62 -10.01 -15.04
N GLU A 243 1.74 -9.97 -16.05
CA GLU A 243 1.76 -10.89 -17.19
C GLU A 243 3.11 -10.85 -17.91
N GLU A 244 3.63 -9.66 -18.22
CA GLU A 244 4.96 -9.49 -18.84
C GLU A 244 6.09 -10.09 -18.01
N ILE A 245 6.06 -9.91 -16.69
CA ILE A 245 7.04 -10.52 -15.79
C ILE A 245 6.93 -12.05 -15.79
N LEU A 246 5.72 -12.58 -15.70
CA LEU A 246 5.51 -14.03 -15.69
C LEU A 246 5.97 -14.67 -17.00
N GLU A 247 5.68 -14.06 -18.14
CA GLU A 247 6.13 -14.53 -19.44
C GLU A 247 7.65 -14.51 -19.57
N ASP A 248 8.29 -13.45 -19.11
CA ASP A 248 9.74 -13.29 -19.23
C ASP A 248 10.55 -14.20 -18.31
N TYR A 249 10.06 -14.46 -17.09
CA TYR A 249 10.83 -15.20 -16.08
C TYR A 249 10.42 -16.66 -15.93
N PHE A 250 9.18 -17.03 -16.24
CA PHE A 250 8.65 -18.35 -15.89
C PHE A 250 8.14 -19.18 -17.08
N THR A 251 7.89 -18.57 -18.24
CA THR A 251 7.36 -19.32 -19.41
C THR A 251 8.39 -19.52 -20.53
N SER A 252 9.49 -18.75 -20.56
CA SER A 252 10.54 -18.95 -21.55
C SER A 252 11.33 -20.23 -21.24
N GLU A 253 11.28 -21.20 -22.14
CA GLU A 253 12.16 -22.36 -22.13
C GLU A 253 13.63 -21.92 -22.32
N GLY A 254 14.30 -21.67 -21.24
CA GLY A 254 15.72 -21.37 -21.26
C GLY A 254 16.09 -20.11 -20.53
N LEU A 255 16.88 -20.30 -19.50
CA LEU A 255 17.67 -19.34 -18.72
C LEU A 255 16.93 -18.05 -18.33
N PRO A 256 16.73 -17.79 -17.06
CA PRO A 256 16.21 -16.50 -16.62
C PRO A 256 17.04 -15.39 -17.28
N LYS A 257 16.36 -14.40 -17.88
CA LYS A 257 17.04 -13.19 -18.38
C LYS A 257 17.94 -12.67 -17.27
N GLN A 258 19.14 -12.25 -17.64
CA GLN A 258 20.19 -11.86 -16.69
C GLN A 258 19.62 -11.06 -15.51
N PRO A 259 20.03 -11.39 -14.27
CA PRO A 259 19.65 -10.59 -13.11
C PRO A 259 20.13 -9.15 -13.31
N GLY A 260 19.20 -8.22 -13.46
CA GLY A 260 19.53 -6.80 -13.67
C GLY A 260 18.45 -5.93 -14.29
N SER A 261 17.51 -6.47 -15.05
CA SER A 261 16.38 -5.67 -15.54
C SER A 261 15.24 -5.68 -14.54
N VAL A 262 15.08 -4.60 -13.79
CA VAL A 262 13.91 -4.41 -12.92
C VAL A 262 12.82 -3.73 -13.75
N TYR A 263 11.69 -4.40 -13.93
CA TYR A 263 10.49 -3.79 -14.52
C TYR A 263 9.98 -2.68 -13.62
N THR A 264 9.82 -1.48 -14.15
CA THR A 264 9.30 -0.35 -13.38
C THR A 264 8.14 0.29 -14.12
N CYS A 265 6.98 0.29 -13.52
CA CYS A 265 5.77 0.94 -14.03
C CYS A 265 5.23 1.90 -12.96
N ILE A 266 5.24 3.19 -13.30
CA ILE A 266 4.68 4.25 -12.44
C ILE A 266 3.59 4.93 -13.26
N GLY A 267 2.33 4.71 -12.83
CA GLY A 267 1.13 5.13 -13.54
C GLY A 267 0.57 6.48 -13.11
#